data_b36e1259268e3dfc230425492456213e
#
_entry.id   b36e1259268e3dfc230425492456213e
#
_cell.length_a   1.000
_cell.length_b   1.000
_cell.length_c   1.000
_cell.angle_alpha   90.00
_cell.angle_beta   90.00
_cell.angle_gamma   90.00
#
_symmetry.space_group_name_H-M   'P 1'
#
loop_
_entity.id
_entity.type
_entity.pdbx_description
1 polymer ?
#
loop_
_entity_poly.entity_id
_entity_poly.type
_entity_poly.pdbx_seq_one_letter_code
_entity_poly.pdbx_strand_id
1 'polypeptide(L)'
;MFNSYKGSLLSANSANTSANAAYGIWRSHEVMQAIKDTKWPAGPAPAAAAAPSSIEVLVIAGGGGAGGTETGYGGGGWGGGGGGAGGVCNQLSRVPVGSTAYTVTVGAGGPGGTNSGAPTQGSPGANSVFNTITAIYGGGGGKAAGSTTPGPGAAGGCGGGAGSSYTGGNGTGGATIQGNSGGATGYGFAGAISIAGGSAKGGGGGGSGGVGSTAGTGGTGRVFSISGTSTTYSVGGNSLTAGSAAGTANSGNGGSGGSANAGSFAGGSGIVIIAYINTDPSIASFSAGLVVNGTTTTGSNAVTPDTTSRAGYKVYKFTAGTGTIQW
;
A
#
# COMPACT_ATOMS: atom_id res chain seq x y z
N MET A 1 12.30 -13.53 66.64
CA MET A 1 13.76 -13.29 66.70
C MET A 1 14.23 -13.06 65.26
N PHE A 2 14.44 -11.82 64.92
CA PHE A 2 15.04 -11.54 63.62
C PHE A 2 16.54 -11.59 63.79
N ASN A 3 17.20 -12.58 63.18
CA ASN A 3 18.64 -12.65 63.11
C ASN A 3 19.13 -11.43 62.33
N SER A 4 19.75 -10.47 63.01
CA SER A 4 20.47 -9.39 62.35
C SER A 4 21.66 -10.00 61.65
N TYR A 5 21.62 -10.09 60.35
CA TYR A 5 22.74 -10.43 59.52
C TYR A 5 23.83 -9.36 59.72
N LYS A 6 24.81 -9.66 60.52
CA LYS A 6 26.01 -8.85 60.65
C LYS A 6 26.90 -9.17 59.45
N GLY A 7 26.50 -8.74 58.29
CA GLY A 7 27.36 -8.73 57.12
C GLY A 7 28.51 -7.79 57.41
N SER A 8 29.73 -8.28 57.26
CA SER A 8 30.96 -7.53 57.39
C SER A 8 30.91 -6.31 56.48
N LEU A 9 31.07 -5.13 57.02
CA LEU A 9 31.24 -3.93 56.23
C LEU A 9 32.52 -4.05 55.40
N LEU A 10 32.38 -4.27 54.13
CA LEU A 10 33.52 -4.39 53.23
C LEU A 10 33.94 -3.08 52.56
N SER A 11 33.29 -1.97 52.90
CA SER A 11 33.71 -0.67 52.36
C SER A 11 33.34 0.45 53.35
N ALA A 12 34.32 1.29 53.66
CA ALA A 12 34.13 2.53 54.39
C ALA A 12 33.57 3.66 53.55
N ASN A 13 33.36 3.43 52.27
CA ASN A 13 32.79 4.41 51.38
C ASN A 13 31.27 4.35 51.39
N SER A 14 30.64 5.51 51.48
CA SER A 14 29.21 5.68 51.33
C SER A 14 28.76 5.03 49.99
N ALA A 15 27.62 4.33 50.05
CA ALA A 15 27.03 3.77 48.86
C ALA A 15 26.90 4.88 47.79
N ASN A 16 27.45 4.63 46.65
CA ASN A 16 27.45 5.57 45.53
C ASN A 16 26.42 5.15 44.49
N THR A 17 25.53 6.06 44.13
CA THR A 17 24.56 5.86 43.06
C THR A 17 24.93 6.74 41.89
N SER A 18 24.91 6.15 40.69
CA SER A 18 24.96 6.92 39.45
C SER A 18 23.70 6.61 38.63
N ALA A 19 23.41 7.39 37.61
CA ALA A 19 22.27 7.19 36.75
C ALA A 19 22.24 5.77 36.10
N ASN A 20 23.39 5.07 36.07
CA ASN A 20 23.55 3.79 35.40
C ASN A 20 24.00 2.64 36.31
N ALA A 21 24.37 2.88 37.57
CA ALA A 21 24.80 1.82 38.48
C ALA A 21 24.68 2.23 39.93
N ALA A 22 24.33 1.28 40.84
CA ALA A 22 24.40 1.39 42.28
C ALA A 22 25.47 0.42 42.79
N TYR A 23 26.45 0.92 43.50
CA TYR A 23 27.51 0.11 44.10
C TYR A 23 27.42 0.18 45.61
N GLY A 24 27.75 -0.91 46.27
CA GLY A 24 27.76 -1.01 47.73
C GLY A 24 26.63 -1.85 48.31
N ILE A 25 26.63 -1.96 49.66
CA ILE A 25 25.58 -2.67 50.40
C ILE A 25 24.58 -1.61 50.89
N TRP A 26 23.31 -1.80 50.53
CA TRP A 26 22.24 -0.85 50.81
C TRP A 26 21.30 -1.42 51.87
N ARG A 27 20.86 -0.58 52.80
CA ARG A 27 19.76 -0.91 53.69
C ARG A 27 18.44 -0.63 52.99
N SER A 28 17.39 -1.35 53.36
CA SER A 28 16.08 -1.21 52.75
C SER A 28 15.57 0.23 52.68
N HIS A 29 15.78 1.03 53.71
CA HIS A 29 15.36 2.42 53.72
C HIS A 29 16.19 3.31 52.82
N GLU A 30 17.47 3.00 52.60
CA GLU A 30 18.34 3.73 51.69
C GLU A 30 17.97 3.45 50.21
N VAL A 31 17.60 2.21 49.91
CA VAL A 31 17.04 1.82 48.63
C VAL A 31 15.73 2.56 48.35
N MET A 32 14.82 2.53 49.33
CA MET A 32 13.54 3.23 49.23
C MET A 32 13.70 4.74 49.08
N GLN A 33 14.66 5.34 49.76
CA GLN A 33 14.96 6.76 49.64
C GLN A 33 15.58 7.07 48.28
N ALA A 34 16.52 6.25 47.79
CA ALA A 34 17.13 6.46 46.51
C ALA A 34 16.11 6.30 45.33
N ILE A 35 15.15 5.39 45.47
CA ILE A 35 14.03 5.26 44.53
C ILE A 35 13.17 6.53 44.56
N LYS A 36 12.81 7.00 45.75
CA LYS A 36 11.98 8.19 45.92
C LYS A 36 12.66 9.45 45.38
N ASP A 37 13.97 9.55 45.57
CA ASP A 37 14.79 10.68 45.11
C ASP A 37 15.22 10.53 43.64
N THR A 38 14.71 9.54 42.94
CA THR A 38 15.10 9.21 41.54
C THR A 38 16.62 8.99 41.32
N LYS A 39 17.33 8.67 42.42
CA LYS A 39 18.79 8.40 42.44
C LYS A 39 19.11 6.91 42.37
N TRP A 40 18.11 6.04 42.53
CA TRP A 40 18.30 4.62 42.28
C TRP A 40 18.46 4.39 40.81
N PRO A 41 19.51 3.67 40.35
CA PRO A 41 19.65 3.42 38.94
C PRO A 41 18.40 2.75 38.44
N ALA A 42 17.78 3.31 37.40
CA ALA A 42 16.83 2.57 36.60
C ALA A 42 17.54 1.26 36.21
N GLY A 43 16.86 0.14 36.39
CA GLY A 43 17.37 -1.12 35.83
C GLY A 43 17.84 -0.87 34.39
N PRO A 44 18.72 -1.73 33.83
CA PRO A 44 19.11 -1.55 32.44
C PRO A 44 17.86 -1.24 31.64
N ALA A 45 17.89 -0.10 30.92
CA ALA A 45 16.77 0.27 30.06
C ALA A 45 16.36 -1.00 29.32
N PRO A 46 15.07 -1.33 29.25
CA PRO A 46 14.64 -2.49 28.50
C PRO A 46 15.40 -2.46 27.18
N ALA A 47 16.12 -3.53 26.86
CA ALA A 47 16.86 -3.59 25.62
C ALA A 47 15.88 -3.12 24.53
N ALA A 48 16.26 -2.11 23.75
CA ALA A 48 15.41 -1.64 22.66
C ALA A 48 14.90 -2.88 21.94
N ALA A 49 13.58 -2.96 21.76
CA ALA A 49 12.98 -4.14 21.15
C ALA A 49 13.78 -4.47 19.89
N ALA A 50 14.34 -5.67 19.83
CA ALA A 50 15.19 -6.05 18.72
C ALA A 50 14.35 -5.99 17.44
N ALA A 51 14.82 -5.28 16.42
CA ALA A 51 14.20 -5.29 15.10
C ALA A 51 14.64 -6.56 14.34
N PRO A 52 13.89 -6.98 13.33
CA PRO A 52 14.35 -8.02 12.39
C PRO A 52 15.69 -7.64 11.75
N SER A 53 16.49 -8.64 11.45
CA SER A 53 17.78 -8.44 10.76
C SER A 53 17.59 -7.87 9.35
N SER A 54 16.52 -8.27 8.68
CA SER A 54 16.12 -7.76 7.36
C SER A 54 14.63 -8.06 7.11
N ILE A 55 13.98 -7.17 6.36
CA ILE A 55 12.59 -7.34 5.91
C ILE A 55 12.48 -7.24 4.40
N GLU A 56 11.55 -7.98 3.81
CA GLU A 56 11.06 -7.78 2.45
C GLU A 56 9.81 -6.88 2.51
N VAL A 57 9.68 -5.96 1.58
CA VAL A 57 8.56 -5.01 1.54
C VAL A 57 7.99 -4.94 0.13
N LEU A 58 6.67 -5.08 0.01
CA LEU A 58 5.91 -4.83 -1.20
C LEU A 58 4.86 -3.77 -0.91
N VAL A 59 4.89 -2.67 -1.65
CA VAL A 59 3.93 -1.56 -1.54
C VAL A 59 3.22 -1.41 -2.87
N ILE A 60 1.91 -1.51 -2.85
CA ILE A 60 1.04 -1.40 -4.03
C ILE A 60 -0.01 -0.34 -3.76
N ALA A 61 -0.09 0.67 -4.61
CA ALA A 61 -1.05 1.76 -4.49
C ALA A 61 -2.46 1.34 -4.97
N GLY A 62 -3.46 2.15 -4.68
CA GLY A 62 -4.80 1.98 -5.23
C GLY A 62 -4.84 2.23 -6.73
N GLY A 63 -5.57 1.40 -7.48
CA GLY A 63 -5.83 1.58 -8.90
C GLY A 63 -6.80 2.74 -9.17
N GLY A 64 -6.74 3.33 -10.36
CA GLY A 64 -7.68 4.35 -10.81
C GLY A 64 -9.00 3.73 -11.29
N GLY A 65 -10.08 4.50 -11.24
CA GLY A 65 -11.38 4.14 -11.81
C GLY A 65 -11.38 4.28 -13.32
N ALA A 66 -12.25 3.55 -14.01
CA ALA A 66 -12.47 3.67 -15.43
C ALA A 66 -13.23 4.96 -15.80
N GLY A 67 -13.08 5.43 -17.03
CA GLY A 67 -13.83 6.56 -17.56
C GLY A 67 -15.29 6.24 -17.86
N GLY A 68 -16.17 7.22 -17.69
CA GLY A 68 -17.59 7.15 -18.02
C GLY A 68 -17.85 7.13 -19.52
N THR A 69 -19.06 6.70 -19.90
CA THR A 69 -19.53 6.65 -21.29
C THR A 69 -20.71 7.57 -21.51
N GLU A 70 -20.81 8.20 -22.68
CA GLU A 70 -21.94 9.02 -23.05
C GLU A 70 -23.16 8.15 -23.35
N THR A 71 -24.31 8.51 -22.73
CA THR A 71 -25.60 7.85 -22.95
C THR A 71 -26.40 8.56 -24.03
N GLY A 72 -27.24 7.82 -24.76
CA GLY A 72 -28.14 8.41 -25.76
C GLY A 72 -27.72 8.23 -27.21
N TYR A 73 -26.53 7.77 -27.51
CA TYR A 73 -26.11 7.38 -28.85
C TYR A 73 -26.32 5.89 -29.02
N GLY A 74 -27.36 5.52 -29.74
CA GLY A 74 -27.70 4.12 -30.05
C GLY A 74 -26.67 3.50 -30.99
N GLY A 75 -25.93 2.53 -30.48
CA GLY A 75 -25.00 1.74 -31.29
C GLY A 75 -23.75 1.42 -30.51
N GLY A 76 -23.70 0.22 -29.94
CA GLY A 76 -22.64 -0.27 -29.11
C GLY A 76 -21.24 -0.12 -29.69
N GLY A 77 -20.34 0.45 -28.96
CA GLY A 77 -18.94 0.42 -29.31
C GLY A 77 -18.09 1.49 -28.60
N TRP A 78 -18.67 2.48 -27.95
CA TRP A 78 -17.88 3.55 -27.33
C TRP A 78 -17.67 3.25 -25.86
N GLY A 79 -16.42 3.16 -25.48
CA GLY A 79 -16.05 2.85 -24.11
C GLY A 79 -15.21 3.93 -23.47
N GLY A 80 -15.48 4.17 -22.20
CA GLY A 80 -14.55 4.87 -21.36
C GLY A 80 -13.23 4.11 -21.31
N GLY A 81 -12.12 4.83 -21.17
CA GLY A 81 -10.80 4.21 -20.98
C GLY A 81 -10.74 3.38 -19.69
N GLY A 82 -9.98 2.31 -19.70
CA GLY A 82 -9.70 1.54 -18.47
C GLY A 82 -8.89 2.36 -17.47
N GLY A 83 -9.14 2.20 -16.19
CA GLY A 83 -8.32 2.79 -15.13
C GLY A 83 -6.90 2.22 -15.12
N GLY A 84 -5.90 3.04 -14.88
CA GLY A 84 -4.53 2.58 -14.65
C GLY A 84 -4.43 1.83 -13.32
N ALA A 85 -3.61 0.80 -13.27
CA ALA A 85 -3.32 0.14 -12.00
C ALA A 85 -2.53 1.05 -11.05
N GLY A 86 -2.55 0.79 -9.76
CA GLY A 86 -1.64 1.39 -8.81
C GLY A 86 -0.19 1.02 -9.13
N GLY A 87 0.73 1.96 -8.95
CA GLY A 87 2.15 1.67 -9.03
C GLY A 87 2.57 0.65 -7.99
N VAL A 88 3.67 -0.03 -8.25
CA VAL A 88 4.25 -1.04 -7.35
C VAL A 88 5.66 -0.63 -6.96
N CYS A 89 6.01 -0.74 -5.68
CA CYS A 89 7.37 -0.65 -5.19
C CYS A 89 7.72 -1.95 -4.45
N ASN A 90 8.83 -2.58 -4.83
CA ASN A 90 9.30 -3.81 -4.21
C ASN A 90 10.74 -3.66 -3.72
N GLN A 91 10.96 -4.02 -2.46
CA GLN A 91 12.27 -4.05 -1.83
C GLN A 91 12.48 -5.40 -1.16
N LEU A 92 13.48 -6.16 -1.65
CA LEU A 92 13.77 -7.54 -1.20
C LEU A 92 14.58 -7.60 0.10
N SER A 93 15.23 -6.52 0.47
CA SER A 93 16.02 -6.47 1.72
C SER A 93 16.09 -5.04 2.22
N ARG A 94 15.61 -4.82 3.44
CA ARG A 94 15.72 -3.58 4.19
C ARG A 94 15.98 -3.92 5.66
N VAL A 95 16.98 -3.28 6.25
CA VAL A 95 17.25 -3.41 7.67
C VAL A 95 16.41 -2.38 8.42
N PRO A 96 15.41 -2.79 9.20
CA PRO A 96 14.68 -1.88 10.07
C PRO A 96 15.50 -1.52 11.29
N VAL A 97 15.21 -0.36 11.90
CA VAL A 97 15.81 0.06 13.17
C VAL A 97 14.77 -0.14 14.26
N GLY A 98 15.07 -0.92 15.29
CA GLY A 98 14.23 -1.09 16.47
C GLY A 98 13.93 0.27 17.10
N SER A 99 12.83 0.41 17.82
CA SER A 99 12.33 1.65 18.42
C SER A 99 11.97 2.79 17.45
N THR A 100 12.14 2.63 16.15
CA THR A 100 11.68 3.58 15.12
C THR A 100 10.24 3.24 14.70
N ALA A 101 9.37 4.25 14.68
CA ALA A 101 8.03 4.10 14.14
C ALA A 101 8.05 4.19 12.61
N TYR A 102 7.47 3.20 11.93
CA TYR A 102 7.34 3.14 10.48
C TYR A 102 5.91 3.45 10.07
N THR A 103 5.73 4.48 9.26
CA THR A 103 4.42 4.83 8.71
C THR A 103 3.96 3.77 7.71
N VAL A 104 2.70 3.37 7.82
CA VAL A 104 2.00 2.52 6.85
C VAL A 104 0.74 3.24 6.40
N THR A 105 0.54 3.36 5.10
CA THR A 105 -0.70 3.85 4.50
C THR A 105 -1.11 2.92 3.37
N VAL A 106 -2.36 2.51 3.33
CA VAL A 106 -2.93 1.72 2.23
C VAL A 106 -3.87 2.59 1.43
N GLY A 107 -3.54 2.80 0.15
CA GLY A 107 -4.30 3.65 -0.75
C GLY A 107 -5.61 3.01 -1.19
N ALA A 108 -6.70 3.77 -1.19
CA ALA A 108 -7.98 3.35 -1.74
C ALA A 108 -7.95 3.35 -3.27
N GLY A 109 -8.81 2.56 -3.91
CA GLY A 109 -9.08 2.64 -5.34
C GLY A 109 -9.90 3.88 -5.69
N GLY A 110 -9.67 4.43 -6.88
CA GLY A 110 -10.42 5.57 -7.39
C GLY A 110 -11.80 5.16 -7.91
N PRO A 111 -12.87 5.94 -7.67
CA PRO A 111 -14.18 5.69 -8.23
C PRO A 111 -14.20 5.79 -9.76
N GLY A 112 -15.06 5.01 -10.40
CA GLY A 112 -15.35 5.13 -11.83
C GLY A 112 -16.03 6.45 -12.18
N GLY A 113 -15.88 6.88 -13.43
CA GLY A 113 -16.59 8.05 -13.97
C GLY A 113 -18.08 7.80 -14.11
N THR A 114 -18.86 8.86 -14.21
CA THR A 114 -20.32 8.78 -14.41
C THR A 114 -20.67 8.52 -15.87
N ASN A 115 -21.65 7.65 -16.11
CA ASN A 115 -22.27 7.46 -17.41
C ASN A 115 -23.47 8.40 -17.51
N SER A 116 -23.46 9.33 -18.45
CA SER A 116 -24.54 10.31 -18.64
C SER A 116 -24.39 10.99 -20.01
N GLY A 117 -25.31 11.92 -20.36
CA GLY A 117 -25.12 12.79 -21.52
C GLY A 117 -23.90 13.71 -21.43
N ALA A 118 -23.27 13.82 -20.26
CA ALA A 118 -22.00 14.50 -20.01
C ALA A 118 -21.09 13.60 -19.13
N PRO A 119 -20.46 12.57 -19.69
CA PRO A 119 -19.70 11.62 -18.92
C PRO A 119 -18.45 12.24 -18.32
N THR A 120 -18.00 11.65 -17.19
CA THR A 120 -16.81 12.14 -16.49
C THR A 120 -15.63 11.13 -16.64
N GLN A 121 -14.44 11.65 -16.48
CA GLN A 121 -13.24 10.86 -16.35
C GLN A 121 -13.29 10.02 -15.05
N GLY A 122 -12.69 8.84 -15.05
CA GLY A 122 -12.46 8.10 -13.82
C GLY A 122 -11.54 8.85 -12.87
N SER A 123 -11.72 8.67 -11.58
CA SER A 123 -10.87 9.29 -10.57
C SER A 123 -9.57 8.48 -10.39
N PRO A 124 -8.45 9.13 -10.05
CA PRO A 124 -7.26 8.43 -9.65
C PRO A 124 -7.48 7.67 -8.33
N GLY A 125 -6.68 6.65 -8.07
CA GLY A 125 -6.60 6.01 -6.76
C GLY A 125 -5.86 6.86 -5.74
N ALA A 126 -5.41 6.25 -4.64
CA ALA A 126 -4.59 6.87 -3.62
C ALA A 126 -3.24 6.15 -3.47
N ASN A 127 -2.21 6.88 -3.01
CA ASN A 127 -0.89 6.33 -2.76
C ASN A 127 -0.91 5.33 -1.61
N SER A 128 -0.07 4.30 -1.70
CA SER A 128 0.31 3.49 -0.56
C SER A 128 1.74 3.82 -0.13
N VAL A 129 1.98 3.78 1.17
CA VAL A 129 3.26 4.18 1.75
C VAL A 129 3.72 3.13 2.77
N PHE A 130 5.01 2.83 2.74
CA PHE A 130 5.73 2.21 3.84
C PHE A 130 6.98 3.04 4.14
N ASN A 131 6.95 3.83 5.21
CA ASN A 131 8.00 4.77 5.60
C ASN A 131 8.38 5.70 4.44
N THR A 132 9.59 5.56 3.87
CA THR A 132 10.09 6.35 2.74
C THR A 132 9.71 5.79 1.36
N ILE A 133 9.11 4.60 1.31
CA ILE A 133 8.68 3.95 0.07
C ILE A 133 7.26 4.42 -0.25
N THR A 134 7.06 5.04 -1.39
CA THR A 134 5.76 5.47 -1.88
C THR A 134 5.46 4.81 -3.21
N ALA A 135 4.41 3.99 -3.25
CA ALA A 135 3.79 3.58 -4.49
C ALA A 135 2.73 4.62 -4.89
N ILE A 136 2.76 5.04 -6.14
CA ILE A 136 1.92 6.11 -6.67
C ILE A 136 0.59 5.53 -7.15
N TYR A 137 -0.50 6.23 -6.90
CA TYR A 137 -1.86 5.87 -7.32
C TYR A 137 -1.97 5.56 -8.82
N GLY A 138 -2.92 4.75 -9.23
CA GLY A 138 -3.28 4.51 -10.62
C GLY A 138 -4.07 5.67 -11.21
N GLY A 139 -3.78 6.05 -12.45
CA GLY A 139 -4.46 7.12 -13.17
C GLY A 139 -5.89 6.75 -13.56
N GLY A 140 -6.83 7.69 -13.51
CA GLY A 140 -8.21 7.49 -13.98
C GLY A 140 -8.29 7.29 -15.49
N GLY A 141 -9.21 6.47 -15.98
CA GLY A 141 -9.51 6.28 -17.40
C GLY A 141 -10.22 7.50 -18.00
N GLY A 142 -9.94 7.80 -19.26
CA GLY A 142 -10.56 8.91 -20.01
C GLY A 142 -12.04 8.66 -20.31
N LYS A 143 -12.86 9.70 -20.27
CA LYS A 143 -14.29 9.64 -20.65
C LYS A 143 -14.47 9.38 -22.15
N ALA A 144 -15.44 8.59 -22.53
CA ALA A 144 -15.88 8.48 -23.91
C ALA A 144 -16.75 9.69 -24.32
N ALA A 145 -16.72 10.08 -25.58
CA ALA A 145 -17.52 11.16 -26.11
C ALA A 145 -18.09 10.77 -27.49
N GLY A 146 -19.37 11.03 -27.75
CA GLY A 146 -20.02 10.69 -29.00
C GLY A 146 -19.47 11.50 -30.19
N SER A 147 -19.58 12.81 -30.14
CA SER A 147 -19.25 13.72 -31.23
C SER A 147 -18.18 14.76 -30.92
N THR A 148 -17.57 14.68 -29.74
CA THR A 148 -16.54 15.62 -29.27
C THR A 148 -15.22 14.89 -29.01
N THR A 149 -14.17 15.63 -28.65
CA THR A 149 -12.87 15.09 -28.30
C THR A 149 -12.98 14.15 -27.08
N PRO A 150 -12.48 12.91 -27.18
CA PRO A 150 -12.50 11.98 -26.07
C PRO A 150 -11.56 12.44 -24.95
N GLY A 151 -11.89 12.08 -23.72
CA GLY A 151 -11.04 12.40 -22.57
C GLY A 151 -9.71 11.63 -22.62
N PRO A 152 -8.58 12.29 -22.29
CA PRO A 152 -7.32 11.59 -22.11
C PRO A 152 -7.37 10.70 -20.87
N GLY A 153 -6.58 9.66 -20.82
CA GLY A 153 -6.27 8.94 -19.60
C GLY A 153 -5.42 9.82 -18.66
N ALA A 154 -5.65 9.76 -17.37
CA ALA A 154 -4.82 10.46 -16.39
C ALA A 154 -3.49 9.77 -16.16
N ALA A 155 -2.44 10.57 -15.87
CA ALA A 155 -1.16 10.03 -15.41
C ALA A 155 -1.31 9.41 -14.02
N GLY A 156 -0.46 8.43 -13.71
CA GLY A 156 -0.44 7.74 -12.42
C GLY A 156 0.76 6.82 -12.29
N GLY A 157 0.83 6.06 -11.22
CA GLY A 157 1.81 4.99 -11.08
C GLY A 157 1.79 4.07 -12.29
N CYS A 158 0.58 3.65 -12.71
CA CYS A 158 0.30 3.25 -14.07
C CYS A 158 -0.75 4.21 -14.66
N GLY A 159 -0.59 4.60 -15.92
CA GLY A 159 -1.47 5.56 -16.57
C GLY A 159 -2.84 4.99 -16.93
N GLY A 160 -3.90 5.79 -16.88
CA GLY A 160 -5.23 5.41 -17.38
C GLY A 160 -5.27 5.34 -18.90
N GLY A 161 -6.15 4.50 -19.46
CA GLY A 161 -6.42 4.44 -20.89
C GLY A 161 -7.26 5.64 -21.36
N ALA A 162 -7.18 5.99 -22.62
CA ALA A 162 -7.99 7.06 -23.22
C ALA A 162 -9.44 6.62 -23.44
N GLY A 163 -10.38 7.55 -23.31
CA GLY A 163 -11.75 7.38 -23.78
C GLY A 163 -11.83 7.33 -25.31
N SER A 164 -12.86 6.70 -25.87
CA SER A 164 -13.11 6.67 -27.31
C SER A 164 -14.06 7.76 -27.78
N SER A 165 -14.05 8.05 -29.10
CA SER A 165 -14.98 8.96 -29.75
C SER A 165 -15.38 8.43 -31.12
N TYR A 166 -16.60 8.76 -31.56
CA TYR A 166 -17.04 8.43 -32.91
C TYR A 166 -16.38 9.32 -33.96
N THR A 167 -16.37 10.64 -33.80
CA THR A 167 -15.87 11.63 -34.76
C THR A 167 -14.74 12.50 -34.25
N GLY A 168 -14.45 12.48 -32.96
CA GLY A 168 -13.52 13.42 -32.31
C GLY A 168 -12.03 13.05 -32.35
N GLY A 169 -11.66 12.02 -33.08
CA GLY A 169 -10.29 11.56 -33.16
C GLY A 169 -9.88 10.64 -31.98
N ASN A 170 -8.60 10.26 -31.97
CA ASN A 170 -8.04 9.40 -30.93
C ASN A 170 -7.72 10.17 -29.65
N GLY A 171 -8.07 9.63 -28.51
CA GLY A 171 -7.63 10.15 -27.20
C GLY A 171 -6.23 9.66 -26.84
N THR A 172 -5.56 10.39 -25.96
CA THR A 172 -4.22 10.04 -25.47
C THR A 172 -4.29 9.22 -24.17
N GLY A 173 -3.48 8.18 -24.06
CA GLY A 173 -3.32 7.44 -22.80
C GLY A 173 -2.53 8.24 -21.76
N GLY A 174 -2.77 7.97 -20.49
CA GLY A 174 -2.05 8.56 -19.36
C GLY A 174 -0.61 8.04 -19.28
N ALA A 175 0.32 8.92 -18.93
CA ALA A 175 1.71 8.55 -18.70
C ALA A 175 1.89 7.77 -17.38
N THR A 176 2.94 6.96 -17.29
CA THR A 176 3.41 6.43 -16.01
C THR A 176 4.32 7.43 -15.30
N ILE A 177 4.17 7.54 -13.98
CA ILE A 177 5.02 8.37 -13.12
C ILE A 177 5.62 7.57 -11.95
N GLN A 178 5.44 6.23 -11.93
CA GLN A 178 6.07 5.39 -10.92
C GLN A 178 7.55 5.22 -11.24
N GLY A 179 8.39 5.80 -10.39
CA GLY A 179 9.82 5.54 -10.33
C GLY A 179 10.21 4.73 -9.10
N ASN A 180 11.50 4.51 -8.92
CA ASN A 180 12.06 3.95 -7.69
C ASN A 180 11.76 4.88 -6.50
N SER A 181 11.50 4.32 -5.32
CA SER A 181 11.14 5.08 -4.14
C SER A 181 11.72 4.43 -2.88
N GLY A 182 12.37 5.23 -2.03
CA GLY A 182 12.86 4.80 -0.73
C GLY A 182 13.80 3.60 -0.74
N GLY A 183 14.53 3.39 -1.85
CA GLY A 183 15.38 2.22 -2.08
C GLY A 183 14.66 1.02 -2.70
N ALA A 184 13.35 1.08 -2.89
CA ALA A 184 12.58 0.05 -3.59
C ALA A 184 12.56 0.29 -5.11
N THR A 185 12.53 -0.79 -5.88
CA THR A 185 12.34 -0.74 -7.33
C THR A 185 10.87 -0.48 -7.66
N GLY A 186 10.61 0.57 -8.44
CA GLY A 186 9.28 0.96 -8.89
C GLY A 186 8.90 0.33 -10.22
N TYR A 187 7.62 -0.01 -10.39
CA TYR A 187 7.06 -0.58 -11.62
C TYR A 187 5.73 0.07 -11.96
N GLY A 188 5.61 0.50 -13.21
CA GLY A 188 4.38 1.05 -13.78
C GLY A 188 4.54 1.31 -15.26
N PHE A 189 3.45 1.25 -16.02
CA PHE A 189 3.43 1.50 -17.46
C PHE A 189 2.27 2.41 -17.85
N ALA A 190 2.39 3.02 -19.02
CA ALA A 190 1.41 3.96 -19.53
C ALA A 190 0.10 3.24 -19.94
N GLY A 191 -1.00 3.97 -19.93
CA GLY A 191 -2.24 3.59 -20.55
C GLY A 191 -2.19 3.77 -22.07
N ALA A 192 -3.10 3.09 -22.77
CA ALA A 192 -3.16 3.12 -24.23
C ALA A 192 -3.96 4.32 -24.75
N ILE A 193 -3.66 4.74 -25.96
CA ILE A 193 -4.50 5.60 -26.77
C ILE A 193 -5.80 4.88 -27.13
N SER A 194 -6.84 5.61 -27.49
CA SER A 194 -8.08 5.07 -28.05
C SER A 194 -8.03 4.98 -29.57
N ILE A 195 -9.01 4.26 -30.14
CA ILE A 195 -9.29 4.24 -31.58
C ILE A 195 -10.62 4.96 -31.81
N ALA A 196 -10.67 5.92 -32.68
CA ALA A 196 -11.88 6.63 -33.10
C ALA A 196 -12.56 5.94 -34.29
N GLY A 197 -13.81 6.33 -34.59
CA GLY A 197 -14.58 5.89 -35.73
C GLY A 197 -15.67 4.87 -35.43
N GLY A 198 -16.25 4.24 -36.45
CA GLY A 198 -17.38 3.31 -36.30
C GLY A 198 -17.12 2.07 -35.50
N SER A 199 -15.84 1.72 -35.25
CA SER A 199 -15.41 0.65 -34.33
C SER A 199 -14.59 1.21 -33.18
N ALA A 200 -15.01 2.39 -32.66
CA ALA A 200 -14.27 3.11 -31.64
C ALA A 200 -14.07 2.28 -30.38
N LYS A 201 -12.84 2.23 -29.89
CA LYS A 201 -12.47 1.54 -28.66
C LYS A 201 -11.70 2.48 -27.75
N GLY A 202 -12.04 2.48 -26.50
CA GLY A 202 -11.22 3.11 -25.48
C GLY A 202 -9.92 2.34 -25.28
N GLY A 203 -8.88 3.04 -24.85
CA GLY A 203 -7.60 2.43 -24.47
C GLY A 203 -7.70 1.65 -23.17
N GLY A 204 -6.95 0.56 -23.04
CA GLY A 204 -6.73 -0.13 -21.78
C GLY A 204 -5.83 0.69 -20.84
N GLY A 205 -6.05 0.62 -19.54
CA GLY A 205 -5.17 1.21 -18.53
C GLY A 205 -3.82 0.48 -18.48
N GLY A 206 -2.74 1.15 -18.08
CA GLY A 206 -1.44 0.52 -17.85
C GLY A 206 -1.45 -0.38 -16.61
N GLY A 207 -0.63 -1.41 -16.61
CA GLY A 207 -0.37 -2.30 -15.47
C GLY A 207 1.08 -2.20 -15.00
N SER A 208 1.44 -2.88 -13.94
CA SER A 208 2.82 -2.90 -13.44
C SER A 208 3.77 -3.79 -14.25
N GLY A 209 3.24 -4.66 -15.09
CA GLY A 209 3.98 -5.57 -15.97
C GLY A 209 3.96 -5.17 -17.43
N GLY A 210 3.08 -4.26 -17.88
CA GLY A 210 2.98 -3.87 -19.27
C GLY A 210 2.05 -2.70 -19.55
N VAL A 211 2.19 -2.12 -20.74
CA VAL A 211 1.32 -1.04 -21.23
C VAL A 211 -0.09 -1.55 -21.51
N GLY A 212 -1.07 -0.65 -21.44
CA GLY A 212 -2.41 -0.92 -21.95
C GLY A 212 -2.42 -1.12 -23.46
N SER A 213 -3.48 -1.74 -23.98
CA SER A 213 -3.68 -2.00 -25.40
C SER A 213 -4.68 -1.04 -26.01
N THR A 214 -4.45 -0.62 -27.26
CA THR A 214 -5.41 0.13 -28.09
C THR A 214 -6.65 -0.69 -28.42
N ALA A 215 -6.58 -2.02 -28.33
CA ALA A 215 -7.74 -2.90 -28.43
C ALA A 215 -8.63 -2.87 -27.18
N GLY A 216 -8.25 -2.09 -26.16
CA GLY A 216 -9.02 -1.92 -24.94
C GLY A 216 -8.64 -2.87 -23.80
N THR A 217 -7.68 -3.76 -24.00
CA THR A 217 -7.19 -4.66 -22.93
C THR A 217 -6.24 -3.90 -22.00
N GLY A 218 -6.44 -4.04 -20.71
CA GLY A 218 -5.53 -3.51 -19.70
C GLY A 218 -4.15 -4.14 -19.74
N GLY A 219 -3.15 -3.38 -19.32
CA GLY A 219 -1.77 -3.86 -19.17
C GLY A 219 -1.66 -4.97 -18.13
N THR A 220 -0.74 -5.89 -18.34
CA THR A 220 -0.48 -7.00 -17.42
C THR A 220 0.03 -6.50 -16.06
N GLY A 221 -0.32 -7.22 -15.02
CA GLY A 221 0.27 -7.02 -13.67
C GLY A 221 1.61 -7.75 -13.52
N ARG A 222 2.19 -7.64 -12.33
CA ARG A 222 3.36 -8.41 -11.91
C ARG A 222 2.98 -9.44 -10.87
N VAL A 223 3.69 -10.56 -10.91
CA VAL A 223 3.55 -11.64 -9.94
C VAL A 223 4.57 -11.45 -8.83
N PHE A 224 4.10 -11.54 -7.59
CA PHE A 224 4.94 -11.57 -6.39
C PHE A 224 4.51 -12.71 -5.47
N SER A 225 5.48 -13.35 -4.82
CA SER A 225 5.27 -14.45 -3.88
C SER A 225 5.65 -14.11 -2.44
N ILE A 226 5.80 -12.83 -2.13
CA ILE A 226 6.17 -12.36 -0.78
C ILE A 226 5.22 -12.89 0.32
N SER A 227 3.95 -13.10 -0.01
CA SER A 227 2.95 -13.64 0.92
C SER A 227 2.93 -15.16 1.04
N GLY A 228 3.85 -15.86 0.36
CA GLY A 228 3.90 -17.32 0.29
C GLY A 228 3.12 -17.92 -0.90
N THR A 229 2.20 -17.15 -1.49
CA THR A 229 1.45 -17.56 -2.69
C THR A 229 1.77 -16.61 -3.83
N SER A 230 2.03 -17.15 -5.01
CA SER A 230 2.22 -16.35 -6.23
C SER A 230 0.93 -15.64 -6.60
N THR A 231 0.93 -14.33 -6.48
CA THR A 231 -0.26 -13.48 -6.70
C THR A 231 0.09 -12.39 -7.71
N THR A 232 -0.80 -12.19 -8.69
CA THR A 232 -0.68 -11.09 -9.66
C THR A 232 -1.31 -9.83 -9.09
N TYR A 233 -0.55 -8.75 -9.07
CA TYR A 233 -0.97 -7.44 -8.60
C TYR A 233 -0.90 -6.41 -9.71
N SER A 234 -1.66 -5.32 -9.53
CA SER A 234 -1.55 -4.11 -10.34
C SER A 234 -1.76 -4.37 -11.83
N VAL A 235 -2.89 -5.01 -12.17
CA VAL A 235 -3.38 -5.22 -13.54
C VAL A 235 -4.15 -3.98 -13.98
N GLY A 236 -3.90 -3.47 -15.18
CA GLY A 236 -4.63 -2.36 -15.78
C GLY A 236 -6.09 -2.71 -16.04
N GLY A 237 -6.99 -1.73 -15.95
CA GLY A 237 -8.40 -1.90 -16.27
C GLY A 237 -8.61 -2.03 -17.77
N ASN A 238 -9.57 -2.86 -18.17
CA ASN A 238 -9.99 -2.97 -19.56
C ASN A 238 -10.91 -1.79 -19.96
N SER A 239 -11.01 -1.52 -21.25
CA SER A 239 -12.09 -0.73 -21.86
C SER A 239 -12.98 -1.68 -22.63
N LEU A 240 -14.30 -1.45 -22.68
CA LEU A 240 -15.24 -2.17 -23.56
C LEU A 240 -15.19 -3.72 -23.49
N THR A 241 -15.23 -4.32 -22.32
CA THR A 241 -15.37 -5.79 -22.24
C THR A 241 -16.75 -6.18 -21.69
N ALA A 242 -17.36 -7.20 -22.29
CA ALA A 242 -18.43 -7.95 -21.60
C ALA A 242 -17.82 -8.54 -20.32
N GLY A 243 -18.44 -8.28 -19.16
CA GLY A 243 -17.90 -8.68 -17.87
C GLY A 243 -16.98 -7.66 -17.20
N SER A 244 -17.08 -6.37 -17.57
CA SER A 244 -16.41 -5.27 -16.85
C SER A 244 -16.69 -5.33 -15.36
N ALA A 245 -15.64 -5.14 -14.55
CA ALA A 245 -15.71 -5.25 -13.10
C ALA A 245 -14.85 -4.18 -12.42
N ALA A 246 -15.14 -3.94 -11.15
CA ALA A 246 -14.26 -3.18 -10.29
C ALA A 246 -12.90 -3.90 -10.13
N GLY A 247 -11.86 -3.13 -9.95
CA GLY A 247 -10.56 -3.67 -9.58
C GLY A 247 -10.67 -4.46 -8.27
N THR A 248 -10.03 -5.61 -8.21
CA THR A 248 -10.03 -6.45 -7.02
C THR A 248 -9.46 -5.68 -5.83
N ALA A 249 -10.11 -5.74 -4.67
CA ALA A 249 -9.60 -5.13 -3.45
C ALA A 249 -8.22 -5.72 -3.09
N ASN A 250 -7.36 -4.90 -2.52
CA ASN A 250 -6.00 -5.28 -2.08
C ASN A 250 -5.09 -5.80 -3.20
N SER A 251 -5.34 -5.38 -4.42
CA SER A 251 -4.54 -5.76 -5.59
C SER A 251 -3.94 -4.59 -6.34
N GLY A 252 -4.47 -3.37 -6.15
CA GLY A 252 -4.11 -2.20 -6.93
C GLY A 252 -4.59 -2.26 -8.38
N ASN A 253 -5.51 -3.14 -8.76
CA ASN A 253 -6.00 -3.27 -10.12
C ASN A 253 -6.79 -2.04 -10.55
N GLY A 254 -6.66 -1.62 -11.80
CA GLY A 254 -7.49 -0.57 -12.39
C GLY A 254 -8.93 -1.03 -12.60
N GLY A 255 -9.88 -0.09 -12.52
CA GLY A 255 -11.29 -0.33 -12.83
C GLY A 255 -11.51 -0.53 -14.34
N SER A 256 -12.43 -1.41 -14.71
CA SER A 256 -12.79 -1.64 -16.11
C SER A 256 -13.89 -0.68 -16.57
N GLY A 257 -13.77 -0.16 -17.78
CA GLY A 257 -14.81 0.62 -18.46
C GLY A 257 -15.86 -0.29 -19.07
N GLY A 258 -17.11 0.09 -18.94
CA GLY A 258 -18.24 -0.59 -19.59
C GLY A 258 -18.48 -0.08 -21.03
N SER A 259 -19.32 -0.79 -21.77
CA SER A 259 -19.94 -0.31 -23.01
C SER A 259 -21.01 0.78 -22.70
N ALA A 260 -21.55 1.44 -23.71
CA ALA A 260 -22.43 2.61 -23.61
C ALA A 260 -23.55 2.60 -22.55
N ASN A 261 -23.95 1.45 -22.05
CA ASN A 261 -24.95 1.30 -20.98
C ASN A 261 -24.48 0.45 -19.79
N ALA A 262 -23.23 -0.02 -19.78
CA ALA A 262 -22.63 -0.71 -18.66
C ALA A 262 -21.79 0.28 -17.81
N GLY A 263 -21.86 0.17 -16.49
CA GLY A 263 -21.22 1.10 -15.56
C GLY A 263 -19.70 1.23 -15.77
N SER A 264 -19.18 2.35 -15.31
CA SER A 264 -17.74 2.55 -15.12
C SER A 264 -17.35 2.11 -13.72
N PHE A 265 -16.36 1.28 -13.61
CA PHE A 265 -16.04 0.62 -12.36
C PHE A 265 -14.85 1.27 -11.63
N ALA A 266 -14.91 1.20 -10.31
CA ALA A 266 -13.83 1.68 -9.45
C ALA A 266 -12.56 0.82 -9.58
N GLY A 267 -11.40 1.41 -9.32
CA GLY A 267 -10.17 0.67 -9.11
C GLY A 267 -10.17 -0.07 -7.77
N GLY A 268 -9.32 -1.08 -7.65
CA GLY A 268 -9.11 -1.82 -6.40
C GLY A 268 -8.20 -1.06 -5.45
N SER A 269 -8.40 -1.25 -4.14
CA SER A 269 -7.46 -0.73 -3.14
C SER A 269 -6.07 -1.35 -3.31
N GLY A 270 -5.06 -0.62 -2.84
CA GLY A 270 -3.69 -1.12 -2.71
C GLY A 270 -3.52 -2.08 -1.53
N ILE A 271 -2.26 -2.44 -1.29
CA ILE A 271 -1.84 -3.29 -0.18
C ILE A 271 -0.38 -2.98 0.17
N VAL A 272 -0.03 -3.14 1.45
CA VAL A 272 1.36 -3.17 1.90
C VAL A 272 1.62 -4.55 2.51
N ILE A 273 2.70 -5.22 2.10
CA ILE A 273 3.08 -6.53 2.63
C ILE A 273 4.51 -6.45 3.15
N ILE A 274 4.71 -6.94 4.37
CA ILE A 274 6.02 -7.07 5.00
C ILE A 274 6.23 -8.55 5.30
N ALA A 275 7.39 -9.09 4.94
CA ALA A 275 7.76 -10.45 5.26
C ALA A 275 9.21 -10.52 5.76
N TYR A 276 9.48 -11.35 6.76
CA TYR A 276 10.81 -11.60 7.31
C TYR A 276 10.85 -12.96 8.01
N ILE A 277 12.06 -13.45 8.31
CA ILE A 277 12.24 -14.77 8.91
C ILE A 277 11.52 -14.88 10.26
N ASN A 278 10.92 -16.03 10.53
CA ASN A 278 10.04 -16.20 11.70
C ASN A 278 10.79 -16.27 13.04
N THR A 279 12.11 -16.46 13.03
CA THR A 279 12.95 -16.41 14.24
C THR A 279 13.15 -14.99 14.76
N ASP A 280 13.00 -13.98 13.91
CA ASP A 280 13.11 -12.57 14.30
C ASP A 280 11.89 -12.10 15.10
N PRO A 281 12.01 -11.05 15.92
CA PRO A 281 10.91 -10.54 16.75
C PRO A 281 9.68 -10.14 15.92
N SER A 282 8.49 -10.32 16.49
CA SER A 282 7.25 -9.81 15.89
C SER A 282 7.18 -8.28 16.01
N ILE A 283 6.34 -7.64 15.19
CA ILE A 283 6.00 -6.24 15.37
C ILE A 283 5.38 -6.06 16.75
N ALA A 284 5.97 -5.17 17.56
CA ALA A 284 5.60 -4.98 18.96
C ALA A 284 4.38 -4.07 19.12
N SER A 285 4.23 -3.06 18.24
CA SER A 285 3.11 -2.13 18.33
C SER A 285 2.53 -1.77 16.97
N PHE A 286 1.23 -1.50 16.97
CA PHE A 286 0.45 -1.01 15.85
C PHE A 286 -0.39 0.17 16.32
N SER A 287 -0.39 1.30 15.63
CA SER A 287 -1.36 2.35 15.89
C SER A 287 -2.78 1.90 15.53
N ALA A 288 -3.79 2.55 16.11
CA ALA A 288 -5.19 2.27 15.77
C ALA A 288 -5.49 2.59 14.28
N GLY A 289 -6.47 1.89 13.72
CA GLY A 289 -7.02 2.17 12.39
C GLY A 289 -6.36 1.45 11.23
N LEU A 290 -5.32 0.65 11.45
CA LEU A 290 -4.80 -0.25 10.43
C LEU A 290 -5.61 -1.54 10.37
N VAL A 291 -5.77 -2.13 9.20
CA VAL A 291 -6.28 -3.50 9.03
C VAL A 291 -5.14 -4.40 8.60
N VAL A 292 -4.75 -5.32 9.47
CA VAL A 292 -3.57 -6.18 9.30
C VAL A 292 -3.99 -7.64 9.46
N ASN A 293 -3.72 -8.48 8.48
CA ASN A 293 -4.11 -9.90 8.46
C ASN A 293 -5.61 -10.10 8.81
N GLY A 294 -6.48 -9.18 8.35
CA GLY A 294 -7.93 -9.20 8.63
C GLY A 294 -8.34 -8.65 10.00
N THR A 295 -7.40 -8.20 10.84
CA THR A 295 -7.66 -7.62 12.16
C THR A 295 -7.53 -6.10 12.12
N THR A 296 -8.55 -5.37 12.60
CA THR A 296 -8.47 -3.92 12.80
C THR A 296 -7.70 -3.63 14.09
N THR A 297 -6.67 -2.80 13.99
CA THR A 297 -5.85 -2.43 15.13
C THR A 297 -6.51 -1.34 15.97
N THR A 298 -6.39 -1.44 17.29
CA THR A 298 -6.95 -0.48 18.27
C THR A 298 -5.86 0.36 18.95
N GLY A 299 -4.59 0.16 18.61
CA GLY A 299 -3.45 0.78 19.28
C GLY A 299 -2.89 -0.02 20.46
N SER A 300 -3.68 -0.95 21.00
CA SER A 300 -3.30 -1.78 22.16
C SER A 300 -3.36 -3.29 21.88
N ASN A 301 -3.92 -3.72 20.75
CA ASN A 301 -4.00 -5.13 20.39
C ASN A 301 -2.75 -5.59 19.62
N ALA A 302 -2.25 -6.75 19.96
CA ALA A 302 -1.26 -7.45 19.15
C ALA A 302 -1.93 -8.05 17.90
N VAL A 303 -1.22 -8.03 16.78
CA VAL A 303 -1.65 -8.71 15.56
C VAL A 303 -0.74 -9.90 15.31
N THR A 304 -1.35 -11.07 15.19
CA THR A 304 -0.59 -12.31 14.90
C THR A 304 -0.12 -12.30 13.44
N PRO A 305 1.18 -12.53 13.19
CA PRO A 305 1.68 -12.70 11.82
C PRO A 305 1.14 -14.00 11.21
N ASP A 306 1.00 -14.00 9.90
CA ASP A 306 0.79 -15.24 9.15
C ASP A 306 2.14 -15.96 9.04
N THR A 307 2.26 -17.14 9.64
CA THR A 307 3.44 -18.00 9.61
C THR A 307 3.22 -19.29 8.81
N THR A 308 2.04 -19.45 8.25
CA THR A 308 1.60 -20.67 7.55
C THR A 308 1.69 -20.53 6.04
N SER A 309 1.31 -19.39 5.49
CA SER A 309 1.30 -19.17 4.03
C SER A 309 2.70 -19.18 3.42
N ARG A 310 3.74 -18.77 4.17
CA ARG A 310 5.14 -18.80 3.76
C ARG A 310 5.98 -19.46 4.85
N ALA A 311 6.32 -20.71 4.66
CA ALA A 311 7.10 -21.48 5.64
C ALA A 311 8.42 -20.76 6.01
N GLY A 312 8.70 -20.66 7.30
CA GLY A 312 9.90 -19.99 7.82
C GLY A 312 9.84 -18.46 7.88
N TYR A 313 8.69 -17.86 7.54
CA TYR A 313 8.51 -16.41 7.56
C TYR A 313 7.34 -15.97 8.43
N LYS A 314 7.41 -14.73 8.92
CA LYS A 314 6.29 -13.94 9.42
C LYS A 314 5.83 -13.00 8.31
N VAL A 315 4.55 -13.04 7.97
CA VAL A 315 3.96 -12.20 6.93
C VAL A 315 2.87 -11.31 7.55
N TYR A 316 2.96 -10.01 7.28
CA TYR A 316 1.95 -9.01 7.64
C TYR A 316 1.39 -8.37 6.38
N LYS A 317 0.08 -8.49 6.16
CA LYS A 317 -0.66 -7.91 5.03
C LYS A 317 -1.51 -6.76 5.54
N PHE A 318 -1.13 -5.53 5.22
CA PHE A 318 -1.89 -4.32 5.55
C PHE A 318 -2.85 -4.04 4.40
N THR A 319 -4.15 -4.14 4.66
CA THR A 319 -5.20 -4.09 3.64
C THR A 319 -6.04 -2.81 3.69
N ALA A 320 -5.94 -2.01 4.75
CA ALA A 320 -6.57 -0.69 4.87
C ALA A 320 -5.93 0.14 5.98
N GLY A 321 -6.18 1.44 5.94
CA GLY A 321 -5.87 2.38 7.00
C GLY A 321 -4.55 3.13 6.83
N THR A 322 -4.32 4.05 7.75
CA THR A 322 -3.09 4.81 7.91
C THR A 322 -2.68 4.78 9.38
N GLY A 323 -1.42 4.52 9.64
CA GLY A 323 -0.90 4.43 10.99
C GLY A 323 0.60 4.16 11.03
N THR A 324 1.07 3.72 12.18
CA THR A 324 2.48 3.37 12.40
C THR A 324 2.62 1.98 12.99
N ILE A 325 3.75 1.35 12.72
CA ILE A 325 4.20 0.11 13.35
C ILE A 325 5.58 0.32 13.94
N GLN A 326 5.94 -0.49 14.94
CA GLN A 326 7.26 -0.47 15.58
C GLN A 326 7.61 -1.88 16.06
N TRP A 327 8.91 -2.25 15.93
CA TRP A 327 9.48 -3.45 16.51
C TRP A 327 10.00 -3.19 17.90
#